data_8157c44b50c4da2ac9d1a5a0fa7176c7
#
_entry.id   8157c44b50c4da2ac9d1a5a0fa7176c7
#
_cell.length_a   1.000
_cell.length_b   1.000
_cell.length_c   1.000
_cell.angle_alpha   90.00
_cell.angle_beta   90.00
_cell.angle_gamma   90.00
#
_symmetry.space_group_name_H-M   'P 1'
#
loop_
_entity.id
_entity.type
_entity.pdbx_description
1 polymer ?
#
loop_
_entity_poly.entity_id
_entity_poly.type
_entity_poly.pdbx_seq_one_letter_code
_entity_poly.pdbx_strand_id
1 'polypeptide(L)'
;LFILDEIVTGFRFRYGCLYPTMKLDPDIVTLGKIAGGGMAIGILCGKKEIMEYADTTDKKKSERSYIGGGTFSANPTSMTSGYATLNYLKTKKSTYEKINSLGDYARKELEKVFDGKVLVTGKGSLFMTHFVKNGITEITNSTDVAKCDSEMLQKYHFKMISQDGIFFLPGKLGAISISH
;
A
#
# COMPACT_ATOMS: atom_id res chain seq x y z
N LEU A 1 -1.91 1.20 -23.12
CA LEU A 1 -1.61 1.99 -21.93
C LEU A 1 -1.26 1.06 -20.76
N PHE A 2 -0.18 1.39 -20.07
CA PHE A 2 0.21 0.72 -18.83
C PHE A 2 -0.22 1.59 -17.64
N ILE A 3 -1.24 1.11 -16.89
CA ILE A 3 -1.75 1.78 -15.70
C ILE A 3 -1.22 1.04 -14.48
N LEU A 4 -0.53 1.75 -13.59
CA LEU A 4 0.02 1.18 -12.36
C LEU A 4 -0.72 1.71 -11.14
N ASP A 5 -1.26 0.80 -10.34
CA ASP A 5 -1.89 1.15 -9.07
C ASP A 5 -0.85 1.20 -7.94
N GLU A 6 -0.56 2.42 -7.48
CA GLU A 6 0.29 2.68 -6.31
C GLU A 6 -0.50 3.26 -5.11
N ILE A 7 -1.80 2.96 -5.02
CA ILE A 7 -2.63 3.43 -3.89
C ILE A 7 -2.09 2.93 -2.54
N VAL A 8 -1.49 1.73 -2.50
CA VAL A 8 -0.87 1.17 -1.29
C VAL A 8 0.62 1.46 -1.22
N THR A 9 1.33 1.37 -2.34
CA THR A 9 2.79 1.43 -2.41
C THR A 9 3.34 2.84 -2.48
N GLY A 10 2.58 3.76 -3.04
CA GLY A 10 2.94 5.18 -3.11
C GLY A 10 3.16 5.77 -1.72
N PHE A 11 4.30 6.43 -1.52
CA PHE A 11 4.74 6.99 -0.24
C PHE A 11 4.87 5.99 0.91
N ARG A 12 4.84 4.68 0.64
CA ARG A 12 4.94 3.63 1.68
C ARG A 12 6.38 3.23 1.98
N PHE A 13 7.18 3.02 0.96
CA PHE A 13 8.55 2.51 1.09
C PHE A 13 9.61 3.60 1.00
N ARG A 14 9.26 4.69 0.35
CA ARG A 14 10.07 5.87 0.11
C ARG A 14 9.17 7.08 -0.15
N TYR A 15 9.73 8.27 -0.14
CA TYR A 15 9.02 9.45 -0.62
C TYR A 15 8.80 9.35 -2.13
N GLY A 16 7.55 9.38 -2.57
CA GLY A 16 7.12 9.20 -3.96
C GLY A 16 6.71 7.77 -4.29
N CYS A 17 6.61 7.49 -5.56
CA CYS A 17 6.20 6.20 -6.10
C CYS A 17 7.29 5.13 -5.97
N LEU A 18 6.87 3.86 -5.95
CA LEU A 18 7.77 2.71 -5.90
C LEU A 18 8.31 2.33 -7.29
N TYR A 19 7.49 2.54 -8.35
CA TYR A 19 7.79 2.07 -9.70
C TYR A 19 9.18 2.45 -10.24
N PRO A 20 9.79 3.61 -9.92
CA PRO A 20 11.13 3.92 -10.42
C PRO A 20 12.21 2.96 -9.91
N THR A 21 12.02 2.38 -8.70
CA THR A 21 12.96 1.39 -8.15
C THR A 21 12.85 0.04 -8.84
N MET A 22 11.73 -0.21 -9.52
CA MET A 22 11.46 -1.42 -10.30
C MET A 22 11.80 -1.24 -11.79
N LYS A 23 12.29 -0.05 -12.18
CA LYS A 23 12.57 0.32 -13.57
C LYS A 23 11.35 0.16 -14.50
N LEU A 24 10.15 0.43 -13.96
CA LEU A 24 8.92 0.46 -14.74
C LEU A 24 8.69 1.86 -15.31
N ASP A 25 7.99 1.95 -16.44
CA ASP A 25 7.60 3.22 -17.07
C ASP A 25 6.07 3.22 -17.34
N PRO A 26 5.24 3.43 -16.31
CA PRO A 26 3.80 3.48 -16.48
C PRO A 26 3.36 4.73 -17.24
N ASP A 27 2.28 4.59 -18.01
CA ASP A 27 1.62 5.71 -18.68
C ASP A 27 0.75 6.50 -17.70
N ILE A 28 0.11 5.79 -16.76
CA ILE A 28 -0.74 6.36 -15.70
C ILE A 28 -0.41 5.68 -14.37
N VAL A 29 -0.42 6.45 -13.29
CA VAL A 29 -0.26 5.98 -11.91
C VAL A 29 -1.41 6.47 -11.06
N THR A 30 -2.01 5.59 -10.25
CA THR A 30 -3.00 5.97 -9.25
C THR A 30 -2.38 6.02 -7.86
N LEU A 31 -2.73 7.05 -7.08
CA LEU A 31 -2.26 7.26 -5.71
C LEU A 31 -3.43 7.52 -4.77
N GLY A 32 -3.23 7.26 -3.49
CA GLY A 32 -4.24 7.47 -2.46
C GLY A 32 -3.69 7.21 -1.05
N LYS A 33 -4.53 6.83 -0.11
CA LYS A 33 -4.16 6.45 1.27
C LYS A 33 -3.19 7.44 1.93
N ILE A 34 -1.89 7.13 2.02
CA ILE A 34 -0.86 7.98 2.67
C ILE A 34 -0.86 9.39 2.09
N ALA A 35 -1.08 9.52 0.78
CA ALA A 35 -1.11 10.83 0.13
C ALA A 35 -2.22 11.77 0.66
N GLY A 36 -3.27 11.22 1.26
CA GLY A 36 -4.35 12.00 1.90
C GLY A 36 -4.11 12.34 3.36
N GLY A 37 -3.04 11.81 3.98
CA GLY A 37 -2.73 12.09 5.39
C GLY A 37 -3.84 11.67 6.36
N GLY A 38 -4.49 10.53 6.09
CA GLY A 38 -5.62 10.01 6.86
C GLY A 38 -7.00 10.42 6.32
N MET A 39 -7.06 11.37 5.38
CA MET A 39 -8.30 11.76 4.72
C MET A 39 -8.48 11.04 3.38
N ALA A 40 -9.74 10.89 2.95
CA ALA A 40 -10.05 10.27 1.66
C ALA A 40 -9.52 11.09 0.49
N ILE A 41 -8.72 10.45 -0.37
CA ILE A 41 -8.17 11.04 -1.58
C ILE A 41 -7.98 9.98 -2.65
N GLY A 42 -8.20 10.36 -3.90
CA GLY A 42 -7.76 9.64 -5.09
C GLY A 42 -7.00 10.60 -5.99
N ILE A 43 -5.84 10.18 -6.46
CA ILE A 43 -4.97 10.99 -7.32
C ILE A 43 -4.67 10.18 -8.57
N LEU A 44 -4.83 10.81 -9.73
CA LEU A 44 -4.43 10.27 -11.01
C LEU A 44 -3.28 11.12 -11.55
N CYS A 45 -2.15 10.46 -11.84
CA CYS A 45 -0.99 11.07 -12.47
C CYS A 45 -0.65 10.30 -13.75
N GLY A 46 -0.05 10.95 -14.73
CA GLY A 46 0.34 10.26 -15.96
C GLY A 46 1.23 11.10 -16.84
N LYS A 47 1.63 10.51 -17.98
CA LYS A 47 2.37 11.20 -19.03
C LYS A 47 1.57 12.40 -19.52
N LYS A 48 2.29 13.48 -19.82
CA LYS A 48 1.67 14.78 -20.18
C LYS A 48 0.66 14.64 -21.31
N GLU A 49 1.04 13.96 -22.38
CA GLU A 49 0.20 13.75 -23.56
C GLU A 49 -1.12 13.01 -23.28
N ILE A 50 -1.16 12.22 -22.20
CA ILE A 50 -2.38 11.54 -21.74
C ILE A 50 -3.19 12.47 -20.84
N MET A 51 -2.53 13.15 -19.91
CA MET A 51 -3.20 14.02 -18.94
C MET A 51 -3.77 15.28 -19.57
N GLU A 52 -3.25 15.73 -20.71
CA GLU A 52 -3.81 16.83 -21.51
C GLU A 52 -5.24 16.57 -21.98
N TYR A 53 -5.67 15.32 -22.11
CA TYR A 53 -7.08 15.00 -22.38
C TYR A 53 -8.03 15.40 -21.25
N ALA A 54 -7.52 15.60 -20.04
CA ALA A 54 -8.29 16.08 -18.90
C ALA A 54 -8.34 17.62 -18.80
N ASP A 55 -7.57 18.32 -19.61
CA ASP A 55 -7.56 19.78 -19.64
C ASP A 55 -8.87 20.30 -20.24
N THR A 56 -9.63 21.02 -19.42
CA THR A 56 -10.92 21.58 -19.80
C THR A 56 -10.80 22.95 -20.45
N THR A 57 -9.61 23.55 -20.47
CA THR A 57 -9.40 24.92 -20.98
C THR A 57 -9.04 24.94 -22.45
N ASP A 58 -8.28 23.97 -22.94
CA ASP A 58 -7.70 23.97 -24.28
C ASP A 58 -8.39 23.03 -25.29
N LYS A 59 -9.10 22.00 -24.81
CA LYS A 59 -9.69 21.00 -25.71
C LYS A 59 -11.21 21.16 -25.90
N LYS A 60 -11.71 20.85 -27.08
CA LYS A 60 -13.16 20.78 -27.37
C LYS A 60 -13.78 19.68 -26.49
N LYS A 61 -15.03 19.86 -26.11
CA LYS A 61 -15.76 18.93 -25.23
C LYS A 61 -15.74 17.48 -25.72
N SER A 62 -15.76 17.25 -27.02
CA SER A 62 -15.71 15.91 -27.63
C SER A 62 -14.33 15.24 -27.59
N GLU A 63 -13.29 16.00 -27.27
CA GLU A 63 -11.90 15.55 -27.25
C GLU A 63 -11.35 15.39 -25.83
N ARG A 64 -12.19 15.55 -24.80
CA ARG A 64 -11.78 15.51 -23.39
C ARG A 64 -12.15 14.20 -22.73
N SER A 65 -11.28 13.76 -21.85
CA SER A 65 -11.61 12.75 -20.85
C SER A 65 -11.99 13.43 -19.54
N TYR A 66 -13.05 12.97 -18.92
CA TYR A 66 -13.47 13.50 -17.63
C TYR A 66 -12.73 12.78 -16.51
N ILE A 67 -11.95 13.53 -15.75
CA ILE A 67 -11.24 13.04 -14.57
C ILE A 67 -11.73 13.82 -13.35
N GLY A 68 -12.36 13.14 -12.42
CA GLY A 68 -12.83 13.76 -11.19
C GLY A 68 -14.24 14.36 -11.28
N GLY A 69 -14.53 15.33 -10.42
CA GLY A 69 -15.83 16.01 -10.37
C GLY A 69 -16.83 15.42 -9.37
N GLY A 70 -16.40 14.52 -8.51
CA GLY A 70 -17.19 14.12 -7.33
C GLY A 70 -17.24 15.25 -6.29
N THR A 71 -18.25 15.24 -5.44
CA THR A 71 -18.46 16.24 -4.36
C THR A 71 -17.23 16.44 -3.49
N PHE A 72 -16.43 15.39 -3.28
CA PHE A 72 -15.21 15.43 -2.45
C PHE A 72 -13.93 15.73 -3.23
N SER A 73 -14.00 15.98 -4.54
CA SER A 73 -12.83 16.31 -5.34
C SER A 73 -12.17 17.59 -4.81
N ALA A 74 -10.85 17.54 -4.60
CA ALA A 74 -10.03 18.64 -4.11
C ALA A 74 -10.57 19.33 -2.84
N ASN A 75 -11.26 18.59 -1.95
CA ASN A 75 -11.77 19.20 -0.73
C ASN A 75 -10.64 19.72 0.18
N PRO A 76 -10.83 20.88 0.84
CA PRO A 76 -9.76 21.54 1.60
C PRO A 76 -9.17 20.67 2.70
N THR A 77 -9.96 19.82 3.37
CA THR A 77 -9.49 18.96 4.45
C THR A 77 -8.49 17.93 3.94
N SER A 78 -8.83 17.20 2.87
CA SER A 78 -7.91 16.21 2.28
C SER A 78 -6.66 16.87 1.69
N MET A 79 -6.81 18.05 1.07
CA MET A 79 -5.68 18.78 0.51
C MET A 79 -4.70 19.25 1.61
N THR A 80 -5.22 19.81 2.71
CA THR A 80 -4.40 20.29 3.82
C THR A 80 -3.72 19.14 4.57
N SER A 81 -4.46 18.09 4.88
CA SER A 81 -3.93 16.90 5.56
C SER A 81 -2.87 16.20 4.69
N GLY A 82 -3.16 16.00 3.41
CA GLY A 82 -2.20 15.42 2.46
C GLY A 82 -0.94 16.26 2.32
N TYR A 83 -1.07 17.57 2.16
CA TYR A 83 0.07 18.48 2.09
C TYR A 83 0.96 18.39 3.33
N ALA A 84 0.36 18.44 4.52
CA ALA A 84 1.10 18.36 5.79
C ALA A 84 1.87 17.03 5.90
N THR A 85 1.20 15.90 5.58
CA THR A 85 1.79 14.57 5.63
C THR A 85 2.92 14.41 4.62
N LEU A 86 2.70 14.79 3.38
CA LEU A 86 3.72 14.67 2.33
C LEU A 86 4.93 15.59 2.61
N ASN A 87 4.71 16.78 3.13
CA ASN A 87 5.79 17.66 3.53
C ASN A 87 6.61 17.10 4.70
N TYR A 88 5.95 16.51 5.69
CA TYR A 88 6.64 15.79 6.76
C TYR A 88 7.51 14.66 6.22
N LEU A 89 6.93 13.78 5.39
CA LEU A 89 7.64 12.63 4.81
C LEU A 89 8.80 13.03 3.90
N LYS A 90 8.68 14.17 3.20
CA LYS A 90 9.76 14.72 2.36
C LYS A 90 10.97 15.10 3.19
N THR A 91 10.76 15.66 4.38
CA THR A 91 11.82 16.16 5.26
C THR A 91 12.40 15.09 6.19
N LYS A 92 11.62 14.06 6.55
CA LYS A 92 11.98 13.01 7.52
C LYS A 92 12.30 11.67 6.84
N LYS A 93 13.36 11.65 6.04
CA LYS A 93 13.80 10.44 5.31
C LYS A 93 14.07 9.24 6.22
N SER A 94 14.60 9.45 7.42
CA SER A 94 14.82 8.40 8.43
C SER A 94 13.57 7.65 8.86
N THR A 95 12.38 8.23 8.66
CA THR A 95 11.10 7.55 8.88
C THR A 95 11.00 6.28 8.05
N TYR A 96 11.40 6.35 6.78
CA TYR A 96 11.34 5.18 5.88
C TYR A 96 12.32 4.09 6.29
N GLU A 97 13.53 4.44 6.70
CA GLU A 97 14.52 3.50 7.22
C GLU A 97 13.96 2.78 8.45
N LYS A 98 13.43 3.53 9.41
CA LYS A 98 12.83 2.97 10.63
C LYS A 98 11.68 2.01 10.32
N ILE A 99 10.65 2.44 9.58
CA ILE A 99 9.46 1.58 9.35
C ILE A 99 9.78 0.36 8.49
N ASN A 100 10.69 0.49 7.54
CA ASN A 100 11.09 -0.64 6.70
C ASN A 100 11.91 -1.66 7.51
N SER A 101 12.85 -1.22 8.35
CA SER A 101 13.62 -2.10 9.24
C SER A 101 12.72 -2.82 10.25
N LEU A 102 11.73 -2.12 10.82
CA LEU A 102 10.76 -2.73 11.72
C LEU A 102 9.90 -3.79 11.00
N GLY A 103 9.53 -3.54 9.74
CA GLY A 103 8.79 -4.53 8.96
C GLY A 103 9.63 -5.76 8.61
N ASP A 104 10.90 -5.57 8.26
CA ASP A 104 11.84 -6.68 8.02
C ASP A 104 12.04 -7.51 9.30
N TYR A 105 12.18 -6.85 10.45
CA TYR A 105 12.27 -7.48 11.75
C TYR A 105 10.99 -8.28 12.07
N ALA A 106 9.81 -7.66 11.90
CA ALA A 106 8.54 -8.32 12.21
C ALA A 106 8.33 -9.59 11.36
N ARG A 107 8.64 -9.55 10.05
CA ARG A 107 8.54 -10.74 9.18
C ARG A 107 9.43 -11.87 9.68
N LYS A 108 10.70 -11.57 9.96
CA LYS A 108 11.67 -12.56 10.43
C LYS A 108 11.28 -13.18 11.77
N GLU A 109 10.84 -12.38 12.73
CA GLU A 109 10.44 -12.89 14.04
C GLU A 109 9.14 -13.70 13.97
N LEU A 110 8.17 -13.31 13.15
CA LEU A 110 6.96 -14.10 12.94
C LEU A 110 7.28 -15.49 12.37
N GLU A 111 8.12 -15.59 11.34
CA GLU A 111 8.53 -16.91 10.81
C GLU A 111 9.24 -17.76 11.86
N LYS A 112 10.14 -17.15 12.63
CA LYS A 112 10.88 -17.83 13.69
C LYS A 112 9.97 -18.36 14.82
N VAL A 113 9.03 -17.52 15.30
CA VAL A 113 8.10 -17.91 16.38
C VAL A 113 7.20 -19.06 15.96
N PHE A 114 6.80 -19.12 14.73
CA PHE A 114 5.91 -20.16 14.21
C PHE A 114 6.62 -21.41 13.70
N ASP A 115 7.94 -21.46 13.74
CA ASP A 115 8.77 -22.63 13.46
C ASP A 115 8.37 -23.39 12.20
N GLY A 116 8.40 -22.71 11.07
CA GLY A 116 8.07 -23.26 9.73
C GLY A 116 6.58 -23.48 9.44
N LYS A 117 5.68 -23.17 10.39
CA LYS A 117 4.22 -23.26 10.17
C LYS A 117 3.63 -22.03 9.46
N VAL A 118 4.42 -20.98 9.36
CA VAL A 118 4.04 -19.72 8.73
C VAL A 118 5.10 -19.28 7.75
N LEU A 119 4.69 -18.83 6.59
CA LEU A 119 5.49 -18.00 5.69
C LEU A 119 4.98 -16.56 5.75
N VAL A 120 5.88 -15.59 5.75
CA VAL A 120 5.52 -14.17 5.82
C VAL A 120 6.00 -13.45 4.57
N THR A 121 5.06 -13.15 3.68
CA THR A 121 5.36 -12.36 2.49
C THR A 121 5.31 -10.86 2.80
N GLY A 122 5.96 -10.06 1.97
CA GLY A 122 5.97 -8.62 2.08
C GLY A 122 7.32 -7.99 1.77
N LYS A 123 7.36 -6.67 1.91
CA LYS A 123 8.59 -5.89 1.71
C LYS A 123 8.54 -4.64 2.60
N GLY A 124 9.69 -4.25 3.17
CA GLY A 124 9.77 -3.07 4.02
C GLY A 124 8.68 -3.10 5.10
N SER A 125 7.92 -2.04 5.22
CA SER A 125 6.88 -1.89 6.25
C SER A 125 5.60 -2.70 6.04
N LEU A 126 5.50 -3.51 4.99
CA LEU A 126 4.34 -4.35 4.72
C LEU A 126 4.64 -5.82 4.96
N PHE A 127 3.67 -6.55 5.51
CA PHE A 127 3.77 -7.99 5.71
C PHE A 127 2.41 -8.68 5.63
N MET A 128 2.41 -9.96 5.30
CA MET A 128 1.23 -10.82 5.32
C MET A 128 1.63 -12.22 5.76
N THR A 129 0.95 -12.74 6.78
CA THR A 129 1.18 -14.08 7.32
C THR A 129 0.36 -15.11 6.57
N HIS A 130 0.96 -16.25 6.26
CA HIS A 130 0.31 -17.39 5.61
C HIS A 130 0.58 -18.64 6.43
N PHE A 131 -0.45 -19.26 6.99
CA PHE A 131 -0.33 -20.56 7.63
C PHE A 131 -0.24 -21.64 6.57
N VAL A 132 0.95 -22.23 6.43
CA VAL A 132 1.22 -23.18 5.35
C VAL A 132 0.79 -24.59 5.73
N LYS A 133 0.27 -25.31 4.74
CA LYS A 133 0.06 -26.75 4.81
C LYS A 133 1.30 -27.50 4.33
N ASN A 134 1.41 -28.78 4.67
CA ASN A 134 2.55 -29.60 4.28
C ASN A 134 2.85 -29.50 2.78
N GLY A 135 4.13 -29.32 2.45
CA GLY A 135 4.62 -29.24 1.08
C GLY A 135 4.71 -27.81 0.49
N ILE A 136 4.23 -26.80 1.19
CA ILE A 136 4.38 -25.39 0.76
C ILE A 136 5.60 -24.80 1.44
N THR A 137 6.62 -24.50 0.66
CA THR A 137 7.89 -23.92 1.14
C THR A 137 8.09 -22.47 0.69
N GLU A 138 7.30 -22.01 -0.28
CA GLU A 138 7.35 -20.65 -0.83
C GLU A 138 5.96 -20.21 -1.32
N ILE A 139 5.71 -18.92 -1.28
CA ILE A 139 4.50 -18.28 -1.81
C ILE A 139 4.92 -17.24 -2.82
N THR A 140 4.62 -17.49 -4.10
CA THR A 140 4.98 -16.63 -5.22
C THR A 140 3.78 -16.00 -5.91
N ASN A 141 2.60 -16.57 -5.72
CA ASN A 141 1.38 -16.14 -6.40
C ASN A 141 0.11 -16.46 -5.59
N SER A 142 -1.03 -15.99 -6.07
CA SER A 142 -2.33 -16.17 -5.42
C SER A 142 -2.78 -17.63 -5.33
N THR A 143 -2.35 -18.48 -6.26
CA THR A 143 -2.68 -19.92 -6.24
C THR A 143 -1.98 -20.62 -5.06
N ASP A 144 -0.77 -20.20 -4.71
CA ASP A 144 -0.07 -20.72 -3.54
C ASP A 144 -0.76 -20.27 -2.25
N VAL A 145 -1.20 -19.01 -2.19
CA VAL A 145 -2.00 -18.49 -1.06
C VAL A 145 -3.31 -19.29 -0.88
N ALA A 146 -3.99 -19.65 -1.97
CA ALA A 146 -5.23 -20.41 -1.91
C ALA A 146 -5.07 -21.81 -1.31
N LYS A 147 -3.86 -22.37 -1.34
CA LYS A 147 -3.53 -23.66 -0.72
C LYS A 147 -3.23 -23.57 0.79
N CYS A 148 -3.02 -22.37 1.31
CA CYS A 148 -2.73 -22.15 2.72
C CYS A 148 -3.95 -22.37 3.62
N ASP A 149 -3.72 -22.45 4.92
CA ASP A 149 -4.77 -22.67 5.91
C ASP A 149 -5.46 -21.36 6.30
N SER A 150 -6.52 -21.03 5.61
CA SER A 150 -7.31 -19.82 5.86
C SER A 150 -8.07 -19.88 7.20
N GLU A 151 -8.43 -21.06 7.68
CA GLU A 151 -9.11 -21.23 8.97
C GLU A 151 -8.16 -20.94 10.12
N MET A 152 -6.92 -21.44 10.04
CA MET A 152 -5.88 -21.13 11.03
C MET A 152 -5.53 -19.64 11.03
N LEU A 153 -5.48 -19.00 9.85
CA LEU A 153 -5.27 -17.56 9.75
C LEU A 153 -6.36 -16.76 10.45
N GLN A 154 -7.62 -17.16 10.30
CA GLN A 154 -8.75 -16.51 11.00
C GLN A 154 -8.68 -16.70 12.51
N LYS A 155 -8.36 -17.92 12.98
CA LYS A 155 -8.17 -18.22 14.41
C LYS A 155 -7.03 -17.39 15.02
N TYR A 156 -5.92 -17.26 14.28
CA TYR A 156 -4.80 -16.40 14.67
C TYR A 156 -5.23 -14.94 14.86
N HIS A 157 -5.87 -14.35 13.85
CA HIS A 157 -6.35 -12.97 13.95
C HIS A 157 -7.34 -12.77 15.09
N PHE A 158 -8.28 -13.70 15.27
CA PHE A 158 -9.24 -13.63 16.36
C PHE A 158 -8.57 -13.65 17.73
N LYS A 159 -7.59 -14.53 17.93
CA LYS A 159 -6.83 -14.60 19.19
C LYS A 159 -6.02 -13.32 19.44
N MET A 160 -5.33 -12.81 18.43
CA MET A 160 -4.57 -11.57 18.55
C MET A 160 -5.44 -10.39 19.01
N ILE A 161 -6.65 -10.28 18.49
CA ILE A 161 -7.58 -9.21 18.88
C ILE A 161 -8.16 -9.48 20.28
N SER A 162 -8.66 -10.70 20.53
CA SER A 162 -9.42 -11.00 21.74
C SER A 162 -8.59 -11.21 22.99
N GLN A 163 -7.36 -11.67 22.86
CA GLN A 163 -6.48 -12.01 23.99
C GLN A 163 -5.36 -10.99 24.19
N ASP A 164 -4.78 -10.50 23.11
CA ASP A 164 -3.58 -9.66 23.16
C ASP A 164 -3.87 -8.19 22.80
N GLY A 165 -5.10 -7.85 22.39
CA GLY A 165 -5.49 -6.49 22.01
C GLY A 165 -4.77 -5.96 20.76
N ILE A 166 -4.16 -6.85 19.95
CA ILE A 166 -3.44 -6.51 18.75
C ILE A 166 -4.40 -6.60 17.56
N PHE A 167 -4.71 -5.45 16.97
CA PHE A 167 -5.63 -5.37 15.84
C PHE A 167 -4.91 -5.29 14.50
N PHE A 168 -5.23 -6.23 13.62
CA PHE A 168 -5.01 -6.11 12.17
C PHE A 168 -6.06 -6.91 11.42
N LEU A 169 -6.33 -6.52 10.17
CA LEU A 169 -7.43 -7.09 9.40
C LEU A 169 -7.13 -8.52 8.95
N PRO A 170 -8.02 -9.49 9.22
CA PRO A 170 -7.89 -10.86 8.75
C PRO A 170 -7.71 -10.94 7.23
N GLY A 171 -6.70 -11.71 6.77
CA GLY A 171 -6.41 -11.88 5.36
C GLY A 171 -6.04 -10.62 4.61
N LYS A 172 -5.65 -9.57 5.32
CA LYS A 172 -5.17 -8.30 4.75
C LYS A 172 -3.71 -8.04 5.13
N LEU A 173 -3.09 -7.15 4.38
CA LEU A 173 -1.74 -6.69 4.65
C LEU A 173 -1.66 -6.01 6.02
N GLY A 174 -0.71 -6.45 6.83
CA GLY A 174 -0.23 -5.69 7.97
C GLY A 174 0.69 -4.56 7.51
N ALA A 175 0.62 -3.41 8.16
CA ALA A 175 1.44 -2.25 7.84
C ALA A 175 2.06 -1.65 9.11
N ILE A 176 3.37 -1.58 9.14
CA ILE A 176 4.12 -0.93 10.22
C ILE A 176 4.08 0.59 10.02
N SER A 177 3.84 1.31 11.10
CA SER A 177 3.93 2.78 11.16
C SER A 177 5.03 3.23 12.12
N ILE A 178 5.25 4.53 12.18
CA ILE A 178 6.21 5.12 13.14
C ILE A 178 5.76 5.02 14.60
N SER A 179 4.49 4.66 14.83
CA SER A 179 3.92 4.50 16.17
C SER A 179 4.16 3.12 16.78
N HIS A 180 4.67 2.19 15.98
CA HIS A 180 5.13 0.87 16.45
C HIS A 180 6.62 0.92 16.75
#